data_1bc7192169ce2a70794b449a0ee6ee8a
#
_entry.id   1bc7192169ce2a70794b449a0ee6ee8a
#
_cell.length_a   1.000
_cell.length_b   1.000
_cell.length_c   1.000
_cell.angle_alpha   90.00
_cell.angle_beta   90.00
_cell.angle_gamma   90.00
#
_symmetry.space_group_name_H-M   'P 1'
#
loop_
_entity.id
_entity.type
_entity.pdbx_description
1 polymer ?
#
loop_
_entity_poly.entity_id
_entity_poly.type
_entity_poly.pdbx_seq_one_letter_code
_entity_poly.pdbx_strand_id
1 'polypeptide(L)'
;MSQAEEPTKNDSAQVRALVNRQVQAWEKRDFAIAADDWLPNGESFSPGGHVVKKDMQSAIHNYFKNFTDLNVTVNEMFLSEDGTRLAIQWDWTVTRKRDRKRATTHDAILVHLVGRKIATWNEYFDFGNSLDAQP
;
A
#
# COMPACT_ATOMS: atom_id res chain seq x y z
N MET A 1 5.41 -35.42 21.15
CA MET A 1 6.48 -34.41 20.98
C MET A 1 5.96 -33.29 20.11
N SER A 2 5.87 -32.14 20.67
CA SER A 2 5.52 -30.98 19.84
C SER A 2 6.75 -30.59 19.03
N GLN A 3 6.64 -30.66 17.74
CA GLN A 3 7.63 -30.04 16.89
C GLN A 3 7.52 -28.54 17.09
N ALA A 4 8.66 -27.88 17.20
CA ALA A 4 8.66 -26.43 17.07
C ALA A 4 8.04 -26.12 15.71
N GLU A 5 6.88 -25.46 15.71
CA GLU A 5 6.25 -25.06 14.47
C GLU A 5 7.16 -24.07 13.75
N GLU A 6 7.57 -24.42 12.55
CA GLU A 6 8.22 -23.44 11.69
C GLU A 6 7.22 -22.33 11.39
N PRO A 7 7.65 -21.06 11.37
CA PRO A 7 6.76 -19.98 10.96
C PRO A 7 6.17 -20.33 9.61
N THR A 8 4.85 -20.34 9.52
CA THR A 8 4.18 -20.60 8.26
C THR A 8 4.59 -19.53 7.26
N LYS A 9 5.09 -19.94 6.10
CA LYS A 9 5.40 -19.01 5.03
C LYS A 9 4.15 -18.27 4.61
N ASN A 10 4.32 -17.02 4.24
CA ASN A 10 3.26 -16.27 3.57
C ASN A 10 2.94 -16.96 2.24
N ASP A 11 1.67 -17.12 1.95
CA ASP A 11 1.19 -17.69 0.70
C ASP A 11 0.41 -16.65 -0.12
N SER A 12 0.08 -17.04 -1.35
CA SER A 12 -0.61 -16.13 -2.28
C SER A 12 -1.94 -15.64 -1.77
N ALA A 13 -2.75 -16.52 -1.16
CA ALA A 13 -4.08 -16.13 -0.65
C ALA A 13 -3.95 -15.12 0.48
N GLN A 14 -2.99 -15.33 1.35
CA GLN A 14 -2.73 -14.47 2.50
C GLN A 14 -2.25 -13.08 2.09
N VAL A 15 -1.30 -13.01 1.15
CA VAL A 15 -0.81 -11.71 0.68
C VAL A 15 -1.85 -10.98 -0.16
N ARG A 16 -2.72 -11.69 -0.90
CA ARG A 16 -3.84 -11.06 -1.60
C ARG A 16 -4.80 -10.40 -0.60
N ALA A 17 -5.10 -11.09 0.49
CA ALA A 17 -5.95 -10.53 1.52
C ALA A 17 -5.31 -9.30 2.18
N LEU A 18 -4.00 -9.36 2.44
CA LEU A 18 -3.24 -8.24 2.99
C LEU A 18 -3.30 -7.03 2.05
N VAL A 19 -3.01 -7.23 0.77
CA VAL A 19 -3.05 -6.14 -0.22
C VAL A 19 -4.45 -5.56 -0.36
N ASN A 20 -5.48 -6.41 -0.36
CA ASN A 20 -6.86 -5.95 -0.42
C ASN A 20 -7.22 -5.06 0.78
N ARG A 21 -6.73 -5.38 1.97
CA ARG A 21 -6.95 -4.53 3.15
C ARG A 21 -6.26 -3.17 3.00
N GLN A 22 -5.06 -3.12 2.38
CA GLN A 22 -4.39 -1.85 2.08
C GLN A 22 -5.24 -1.00 1.13
N VAL A 23 -5.74 -1.61 0.05
CA VAL A 23 -6.62 -0.93 -0.90
C VAL A 23 -7.85 -0.37 -0.18
N GLN A 24 -8.52 -1.19 0.63
CA GLN A 24 -9.74 -0.78 1.34
C GLN A 24 -9.46 0.33 2.35
N ALA A 25 -8.33 0.28 3.04
CA ALA A 25 -7.95 1.32 4.00
C ALA A 25 -7.89 2.69 3.32
N TRP A 26 -7.30 2.76 2.13
CA TRP A 26 -7.23 3.99 1.36
C TRP A 26 -8.58 4.38 0.76
N GLU A 27 -9.28 3.44 0.10
CA GLU A 27 -10.56 3.75 -0.53
C GLU A 27 -11.63 4.16 0.48
N LYS A 28 -11.61 3.55 1.67
CA LYS A 28 -12.55 3.87 2.75
C LYS A 28 -12.02 4.91 3.73
N ARG A 29 -10.80 5.39 3.50
CA ARG A 29 -10.15 6.42 4.33
C ARG A 29 -10.01 6.01 5.80
N ASP A 30 -9.75 4.73 6.03
CA ASP A 30 -9.69 4.15 7.38
C ASP A 30 -8.52 3.19 7.50
N PHE A 31 -7.42 3.65 8.07
CA PHE A 31 -6.22 2.83 8.23
C PHE A 31 -6.43 1.66 9.18
N ALA A 32 -7.40 1.73 10.10
CA ALA A 32 -7.68 0.64 11.03
C ALA A 32 -7.94 -0.69 10.31
N ILE A 33 -8.47 -0.64 9.08
CA ILE A 33 -8.72 -1.83 8.26
C ILE A 33 -7.43 -2.61 8.00
N ALA A 34 -6.29 -1.91 7.88
CA ALA A 34 -5.00 -2.49 7.48
C ALA A 34 -3.94 -2.43 8.59
N ALA A 35 -4.22 -1.79 9.71
CA ALA A 35 -3.21 -1.47 10.72
C ALA A 35 -2.49 -2.70 11.26
N ASP A 36 -3.22 -3.81 11.47
CA ASP A 36 -2.64 -5.02 12.02
C ASP A 36 -1.69 -5.74 11.04
N ASP A 37 -1.72 -5.37 9.77
CA ASP A 37 -0.81 -5.93 8.77
C ASP A 37 0.59 -5.32 8.84
N TRP A 38 0.79 -4.29 9.64
CA TRP A 38 2.04 -3.55 9.75
C TRP A 38 2.76 -3.82 11.06
N LEU A 39 4.10 -3.96 10.99
CA LEU A 39 4.91 -3.90 12.21
C LEU A 39 4.75 -2.54 12.86
N PRO A 40 4.90 -2.45 14.21
CA PRO A 40 4.81 -1.15 14.90
C PRO A 40 5.74 -0.08 14.34
N ASN A 41 6.91 -0.49 13.85
CA ASN A 41 7.92 0.39 13.23
C ASN A 41 7.89 0.31 11.70
N GLY A 42 6.82 -0.18 11.12
CA GLY A 42 6.68 -0.26 9.66
C GLY A 42 6.70 1.10 9.00
N GLU A 43 7.23 1.15 7.79
CA GLU A 43 7.45 2.40 7.06
C GLU A 43 7.03 2.28 5.61
N SER A 44 6.44 3.35 5.09
CA SER A 44 6.08 3.49 3.69
C SER A 44 6.93 4.58 3.04
N PHE A 45 7.47 4.26 1.88
CA PHE A 45 8.27 5.18 1.08
C PHE A 45 7.65 5.34 -0.30
N SER A 46 7.61 6.55 -0.79
CA SER A 46 7.14 6.86 -2.15
C SER A 46 7.94 8.03 -2.70
N PRO A 47 7.86 8.30 -4.01
CA PRO A 47 8.53 9.49 -4.57
C PRO A 47 8.08 10.80 -3.91
N GLY A 48 6.86 10.83 -3.38
CA GLY A 48 6.30 12.03 -2.74
C GLY A 48 6.43 12.05 -1.23
N GLY A 49 7.00 11.03 -0.57
CA GLY A 49 7.07 11.06 0.87
C GLY A 49 7.50 9.79 1.58
N HIS A 50 7.53 9.93 2.89
CA HIS A 50 7.87 8.86 3.83
C HIS A 50 6.88 8.94 4.99
N VAL A 51 6.24 7.83 5.30
CA VAL A 51 5.24 7.77 6.36
C VAL A 51 5.49 6.55 7.24
N VAL A 52 5.57 6.76 8.55
CA VAL A 52 5.65 5.66 9.53
C VAL A 52 4.24 5.21 9.90
N LYS A 53 4.11 3.97 10.41
CA LYS A 53 2.80 3.38 10.71
C LYS A 53 1.91 4.30 11.55
N LYS A 54 2.44 4.91 12.61
CA LYS A 54 1.64 5.75 13.51
C LYS A 54 1.01 6.96 12.83
N ASP A 55 1.57 7.40 11.69
CA ASP A 55 1.11 8.59 10.97
C ASP A 55 0.27 8.25 9.73
N MET A 56 -0.01 6.96 9.48
CA MET A 56 -0.74 6.52 8.29
C MET A 56 -2.15 7.09 8.21
N GLN A 57 -2.89 7.10 9.32
CA GLN A 57 -4.25 7.65 9.31
C GLN A 57 -4.22 9.15 8.97
N SER A 58 -3.26 9.87 9.52
CA SER A 58 -3.08 11.30 9.21
C SER A 58 -2.71 11.51 7.75
N ALA A 59 -1.84 10.65 7.20
CA ALA A 59 -1.44 10.73 5.79
C ALA A 59 -2.64 10.51 4.87
N ILE A 60 -3.48 9.51 5.16
CA ILE A 60 -4.72 9.25 4.42
C ILE A 60 -5.63 10.48 4.50
N HIS A 61 -5.83 11.00 5.69
CA HIS A 61 -6.68 12.17 5.92
C HIS A 61 -6.19 13.39 5.14
N ASN A 62 -4.88 13.64 5.16
CA ASN A 62 -4.28 14.77 4.45
C ASN A 62 -4.41 14.60 2.93
N TYR A 63 -4.23 13.38 2.42
CA TYR A 63 -4.38 13.11 0.99
C TYR A 63 -5.79 13.49 0.50
N PHE A 64 -6.80 13.08 1.23
CA PHE A 64 -8.19 13.32 0.83
C PHE A 64 -8.70 14.75 1.08
N LYS A 65 -7.85 15.64 1.58
CA LYS A 65 -8.17 17.08 1.56
C LYS A 65 -8.21 17.64 0.14
N ASN A 66 -7.38 17.08 -0.75
CA ASN A 66 -7.23 17.58 -2.13
C ASN A 66 -7.72 16.60 -3.18
N PHE A 67 -7.99 15.35 -2.82
CA PHE A 67 -8.36 14.29 -3.76
C PHE A 67 -9.61 13.55 -3.29
N THR A 68 -10.33 12.96 -4.24
CA THR A 68 -11.55 12.20 -3.97
C THR A 68 -11.74 11.12 -5.04
N ASP A 69 -12.73 10.24 -4.83
CA ASP A 69 -13.12 9.20 -5.78
C ASP A 69 -11.94 8.30 -6.15
N LEU A 70 -11.20 7.85 -5.14
CA LEU A 70 -10.09 6.93 -5.34
C LEU A 70 -10.60 5.55 -5.73
N ASN A 71 -10.02 5.00 -6.81
CA ASN A 71 -10.18 3.61 -7.20
C ASN A 71 -8.80 2.99 -7.41
N VAL A 72 -8.53 1.90 -6.72
CA VAL A 72 -7.27 1.17 -6.84
C VAL A 72 -7.54 -0.19 -7.49
N THR A 73 -6.87 -0.48 -8.57
CA THR A 73 -6.96 -1.77 -9.27
C THR A 73 -5.63 -2.50 -9.15
N VAL A 74 -5.62 -3.66 -8.51
CA VAL A 74 -4.43 -4.51 -8.41
C VAL A 74 -4.35 -5.34 -9.69
N ASN A 75 -3.31 -5.13 -10.49
CA ASN A 75 -3.13 -5.81 -11.76
C ASN A 75 -2.34 -7.10 -11.60
N GLU A 76 -1.24 -7.06 -10.86
CA GLU A 76 -0.36 -8.22 -10.68
C GLU A 76 0.27 -8.21 -9.29
N MET A 77 0.55 -9.40 -8.78
CA MET A 77 1.31 -9.61 -7.55
C MET A 77 2.24 -10.79 -7.72
N PHE A 78 3.45 -10.64 -7.19
CA PHE A 78 4.47 -11.68 -7.21
C PHE A 78 5.05 -11.84 -5.81
N LEU A 79 4.96 -13.04 -5.28
CA LEU A 79 5.51 -13.36 -3.96
C LEU A 79 6.81 -14.13 -4.16
N SER A 80 7.86 -13.72 -3.44
CA SER A 80 9.12 -14.45 -3.45
C SER A 80 8.97 -15.87 -2.91
N GLU A 81 9.86 -16.75 -3.30
CA GLU A 81 9.82 -18.16 -2.91
C GLU A 81 9.82 -18.34 -1.39
N ASP A 82 10.58 -17.51 -0.69
CA ASP A 82 10.65 -17.58 0.79
C ASP A 82 9.49 -16.84 1.48
N GLY A 83 8.61 -16.18 0.73
CA GLY A 83 7.44 -15.48 1.28
C GLY A 83 7.74 -14.17 1.97
N THR A 84 8.95 -13.60 1.84
CA THR A 84 9.35 -12.37 2.54
C THR A 84 9.31 -11.13 1.69
N ARG A 85 9.21 -11.26 0.37
CA ARG A 85 9.17 -10.15 -0.57
C ARG A 85 7.94 -10.25 -1.45
N LEU A 86 7.25 -9.15 -1.58
CA LEU A 86 6.05 -9.06 -2.41
C LEU A 86 6.21 -7.90 -3.38
N ALA A 87 5.98 -8.16 -4.66
CA ALA A 87 5.91 -7.12 -5.67
C ALA A 87 4.45 -6.97 -6.10
N ILE A 88 3.98 -5.73 -6.18
CA ILE A 88 2.62 -5.41 -6.58
C ILE A 88 2.67 -4.41 -7.73
N GLN A 89 1.81 -4.61 -8.70
CA GLN A 89 1.54 -3.60 -9.71
C GLN A 89 0.07 -3.21 -9.60
N TRP A 90 -0.20 -1.94 -9.33
CA TRP A 90 -1.57 -1.46 -9.27
C TRP A 90 -1.73 -0.12 -9.98
N ASP A 91 -2.98 0.19 -10.32
CA ASP A 91 -3.39 1.46 -10.88
C ASP A 91 -4.14 2.26 -9.81
N TRP A 92 -3.71 3.48 -9.62
CA TRP A 92 -4.27 4.42 -8.66
C TRP A 92 -4.99 5.50 -9.45
N THR A 93 -6.32 5.49 -9.43
CA THR A 93 -7.15 6.44 -10.16
C THR A 93 -7.88 7.33 -9.18
N VAL A 94 -7.73 8.63 -9.34
CA VAL A 94 -8.24 9.59 -8.36
C VAL A 94 -8.65 10.88 -9.06
N THR A 95 -9.56 11.62 -8.43
CA THR A 95 -10.00 12.94 -8.90
C THR A 95 -9.41 14.02 -8.00
N ARG A 96 -8.78 15.02 -8.60
CA ARG A 96 -8.31 16.21 -7.87
C ARG A 96 -9.49 17.17 -7.68
N LYS A 97 -9.74 17.58 -6.42
CA LYS A 97 -10.93 18.35 -6.08
C LYS A 97 -10.97 19.74 -6.73
N ARG A 98 -9.82 20.44 -6.79
CA ARG A 98 -9.79 21.84 -7.23
C ARG A 98 -10.24 22.06 -8.66
N ASP A 99 -10.00 21.12 -9.56
CA ASP A 99 -10.30 21.25 -10.99
C ASP A 99 -11.04 20.04 -11.57
N ARG A 100 -11.39 19.07 -10.72
CA ARG A 100 -12.08 17.84 -11.09
C ARG A 100 -11.32 16.98 -12.11
N LYS A 101 -10.04 17.20 -12.27
CA LYS A 101 -9.21 16.39 -13.14
C LYS A 101 -9.06 14.99 -12.56
N ARG A 102 -9.30 13.99 -13.42
CA ARG A 102 -9.14 12.58 -13.04
C ARG A 102 -7.99 11.97 -13.80
N ALA A 103 -7.14 11.22 -13.12
CA ALA A 103 -6.01 10.57 -13.75
C ALA A 103 -5.64 9.27 -13.02
N THR A 104 -4.96 8.40 -13.76
CA THR A 104 -4.45 7.13 -13.26
C THR A 104 -2.93 7.19 -13.16
N THR A 105 -2.40 6.78 -12.02
CA THR A 105 -0.98 6.58 -11.82
C THR A 105 -0.71 5.08 -11.80
N HIS A 106 0.23 4.63 -12.63
CA HIS A 106 0.70 3.25 -12.63
C HIS A 106 1.81 3.12 -11.59
N ASP A 107 1.63 2.24 -10.64
CA ASP A 107 2.50 2.14 -9.48
C ASP A 107 3.04 0.71 -9.34
N ALA A 108 4.34 0.60 -9.11
CA ALA A 108 5.00 -0.64 -8.73
C ALA A 108 5.42 -0.54 -7.27
N ILE A 109 5.13 -1.58 -6.50
CA ILE A 109 5.33 -1.56 -5.06
C ILE A 109 6.15 -2.77 -4.67
N LEU A 110 7.21 -2.56 -3.88
CA LEU A 110 8.00 -3.63 -3.29
C LEU A 110 7.78 -3.62 -1.79
N VAL A 111 7.35 -4.77 -1.26
CA VAL A 111 7.01 -4.94 0.16
C VAL A 111 7.95 -5.95 0.78
N HIS A 112 8.51 -5.59 1.93
CA HIS A 112 9.25 -6.52 2.77
C HIS A 112 8.36 -6.94 3.93
N LEU A 113 8.15 -8.24 4.06
CA LEU A 113 7.38 -8.84 5.14
C LEU A 113 8.33 -9.47 6.16
N VAL A 114 8.11 -9.19 7.43
CA VAL A 114 8.75 -9.87 8.55
C VAL A 114 7.66 -10.66 9.26
N GLY A 115 7.75 -11.98 9.21
CA GLY A 115 6.62 -12.81 9.55
C GLY A 115 5.48 -12.50 8.59
N ARG A 116 4.31 -12.17 9.11
CA ARG A 116 3.13 -11.83 8.32
C ARG A 116 2.88 -10.33 8.23
N LYS A 117 3.85 -9.51 8.70
CA LYS A 117 3.63 -8.07 8.83
C LYS A 117 4.56 -7.28 7.92
N ILE A 118 4.07 -6.14 7.50
CA ILE A 118 4.81 -5.22 6.63
C ILE A 118 5.86 -4.48 7.45
N ALA A 119 7.13 -4.66 7.07
CA ALA A 119 8.23 -3.87 7.59
C ALA A 119 8.44 -2.62 6.75
N THR A 120 8.46 -2.77 5.42
CA THR A 120 8.59 -1.64 4.49
C THR A 120 7.65 -1.84 3.31
N TRP A 121 7.12 -0.72 2.83
CA TRP A 121 6.24 -0.61 1.68
C TRP A 121 6.83 0.46 0.78
N ASN A 122 7.43 0.08 -0.35
CA ASN A 122 8.17 1.01 -1.21
C ASN A 122 7.44 1.15 -2.55
N GLU A 123 7.00 2.36 -2.86
CA GLU A 123 6.27 2.66 -4.10
C GLU A 123 7.18 3.35 -5.10
N TYR A 124 7.06 2.96 -6.36
CA TYR A 124 7.84 3.47 -7.47
C TYR A 124 6.91 3.88 -8.62
N PHE A 125 6.66 5.16 -8.74
CA PHE A 125 5.85 5.70 -9.83
C PHE A 125 6.47 7.02 -10.30
N ASP A 126 6.08 7.45 -11.50
CA ASP A 126 6.54 8.74 -12.04
C ASP A 126 5.77 9.87 -11.37
N PHE A 127 6.36 10.45 -10.34
CA PHE A 127 5.75 11.54 -9.56
C PHE A 127 5.42 12.74 -10.45
N GLY A 128 6.30 13.06 -11.41
CA GLY A 128 6.11 14.21 -12.31
C GLY A 128 4.86 14.09 -13.17
N ASN A 129 4.40 12.87 -13.45
CA ASN A 129 3.19 12.61 -14.23
C ASN A 129 1.96 12.34 -13.35
N SER A 130 2.10 12.34 -12.04
CA SER A 130 0.98 12.17 -11.12
C SER A 130 0.26 13.50 -10.91
N LEU A 131 -1.02 13.43 -10.50
CA LEU A 131 -1.77 14.65 -10.16
C LEU A 131 -1.15 15.41 -9.00
N ASP A 132 -0.41 14.74 -8.12
CA ASP A 132 0.24 15.37 -6.98
C ASP A 132 1.25 16.43 -7.40
N ALA A 133 1.94 16.21 -8.52
CA ALA A 133 2.96 17.13 -9.03
C ALA A 133 2.47 18.06 -10.15
N GLN A 134 1.33 17.78 -10.75
CA GLN A 134 0.80 18.59 -11.85
C GLN A 134 0.13 19.86 -11.33
N PRO A 135 0.36 21.00 -12.03
CA PRO A 135 -0.35 22.25 -11.68
C PRO A 135 -1.85 22.17 -11.90
#